data_ec494c8b1ac29dc77059c82ba9d20a86
#
_entry.id   ec494c8b1ac29dc77059c82ba9d20a86
#
_cell.length_a   1.000
_cell.length_b   1.000
_cell.length_c   1.000
_cell.angle_alpha   90.00
_cell.angle_beta   90.00
_cell.angle_gamma   90.00
#
_symmetry.space_group_name_H-M   'P 1'
#
loop_
_entity.id
_entity.type
_entity.pdbx_description
1 polymer ?
#
loop_
_entity_poly.entity_id
_entity_poly.type
_entity_poly.pdbx_seq_one_letter_code
_entity_poly.pdbx_strand_id
1 'polypeptide(L)'
;MKKNRIYFGLLILALVVTIVWTSAGMLGVNKEEKKYSVSVIVNDSNNDRWIAMREGLEQAAKDDDIQLNYVSTGVFASEDEEKALIEREVENGADGIIVQLVSSEDTYAVFEKIDSSVAVMLLETDAVSEGVYSVTAPDNLWIGEALAQTVLQDYGDSLSEKKIGILSGNQNQLSMQQRLGSVKKLLEDENIEPVWILSGQGENLSSELVTKQADEPVDILITLGNAETETAVDSISSFAI
;
A
#
# COMPACT_ATOMS: atom_id res chain seq x y z
N MET A 1 49.81 34.98 -55.12
CA MET A 1 49.95 34.22 -53.84
C MET A 1 49.12 34.75 -52.66
N LYS A 2 48.93 36.05 -52.49
CA LYS A 2 48.13 36.60 -51.37
C LYS A 2 46.64 36.25 -51.42
N LYS A 3 46.01 36.21 -52.61
CA LYS A 3 44.54 35.88 -52.72
C LYS A 3 44.21 34.46 -52.28
N ASN A 4 45.05 33.47 -52.60
CA ASN A 4 44.80 32.07 -52.21
C ASN A 4 44.91 31.87 -50.70
N ARG A 5 45.72 32.61 -49.97
CA ARG A 5 45.83 32.55 -48.52
C ARG A 5 44.56 33.10 -47.84
N ILE A 6 43.94 34.12 -48.43
CA ILE A 6 42.68 34.70 -47.92
C ILE A 6 41.53 33.70 -48.10
N TYR A 7 41.43 33.04 -49.29
CA TYR A 7 40.39 32.03 -49.50
C TYR A 7 40.58 30.84 -48.61
N PHE A 8 41.81 30.39 -48.34
CA PHE A 8 42.11 29.29 -47.43
C PHE A 8 41.76 29.66 -45.98
N GLY A 9 42.03 30.87 -45.55
CA GLY A 9 41.62 31.38 -44.25
C GLY A 9 40.09 31.43 -44.05
N LEU A 10 39.34 31.88 -45.10
CA LEU A 10 37.87 31.91 -45.08
C LEU A 10 37.28 30.47 -45.04
N LEU A 11 37.91 29.54 -45.73
CA LEU A 11 37.45 28.16 -45.75
C LEU A 11 37.64 27.48 -44.36
N ILE A 12 38.78 27.72 -43.68
CA ILE A 12 39.04 27.26 -42.32
C ILE A 12 38.05 27.91 -41.33
N LEU A 13 37.81 29.18 -41.47
CA LEU A 13 36.84 29.89 -40.60
C LEU A 13 35.42 29.33 -40.75
N ALA A 14 34.97 29.08 -42.00
CA ALA A 14 33.68 28.48 -42.29
C ALA A 14 33.60 27.04 -41.68
N LEU A 15 34.66 26.26 -41.75
CA LEU A 15 34.74 24.92 -41.22
C LEU A 15 34.71 24.94 -39.69
N VAL A 16 35.37 25.89 -39.03
CA VAL A 16 35.33 26.07 -37.58
C VAL A 16 33.94 26.48 -37.13
N VAL A 17 33.29 27.43 -37.85
CA VAL A 17 31.93 27.86 -37.54
C VAL A 17 30.93 26.70 -37.69
N THR A 18 31.05 25.89 -38.73
CA THR A 18 30.17 24.69 -38.86
C THR A 18 30.41 23.66 -37.77
N ILE A 19 31.67 23.40 -37.39
CA ILE A 19 31.98 22.50 -36.27
C ILE A 19 31.40 23.04 -34.94
N VAL A 20 31.56 24.33 -34.66
CA VAL A 20 31.00 24.94 -33.45
C VAL A 20 29.47 24.90 -33.47
N TRP A 21 28.85 25.14 -34.63
CA TRP A 21 27.38 25.08 -34.75
C TRP A 21 26.84 23.66 -34.63
N THR A 22 27.48 22.69 -35.23
CA THR A 22 27.10 21.27 -35.09
C THR A 22 27.38 20.75 -33.67
N SER A 23 28.49 21.16 -33.05
CA SER A 23 28.80 20.81 -31.67
C SER A 23 27.81 21.49 -30.68
N ALA A 24 27.44 22.77 -30.92
CA ALA A 24 26.43 23.45 -30.12
C ALA A 24 25.03 22.83 -30.31
N GLY A 25 24.71 22.34 -31.52
CA GLY A 25 23.48 21.57 -31.77
C GLY A 25 23.50 20.18 -31.13
N MET A 26 24.67 19.53 -31.03
CA MET A 26 24.85 18.28 -30.29
C MET A 26 24.96 18.47 -28.77
N LEU A 27 25.49 19.60 -28.33
CA LEU A 27 25.54 20.02 -26.93
C LEU A 27 24.31 20.87 -26.53
N GLY A 28 23.42 21.23 -27.47
CA GLY A 28 22.04 21.59 -27.25
C GLY A 28 21.35 20.35 -26.76
N VAL A 29 21.70 20.05 -25.53
CA VAL A 29 21.14 19.11 -24.61
C VAL A 29 19.64 19.06 -24.87
N ASN A 30 19.14 17.95 -25.40
CA ASN A 30 17.90 17.43 -24.88
C ASN A 30 18.15 17.40 -23.34
N LYS A 31 17.65 18.37 -22.62
CA LYS A 31 17.28 18.16 -21.23
C LYS A 31 16.31 16.99 -21.34
N GLU A 32 16.79 15.75 -21.21
CA GLU A 32 15.90 14.66 -20.88
C GLU A 32 15.17 15.16 -19.67
N GLU A 33 13.89 15.44 -19.84
CA GLU A 33 13.03 15.78 -18.72
C GLU A 33 13.21 14.63 -17.76
N LYS A 34 13.66 14.93 -16.52
CA LYS A 34 13.92 13.90 -15.52
C LYS A 34 12.61 13.15 -15.34
N LYS A 35 12.58 11.89 -15.77
CA LYS A 35 11.45 11.02 -15.58
C LYS A 35 11.50 10.53 -14.13
N TYR A 36 10.48 10.89 -13.36
CA TYR A 36 10.38 10.44 -11.98
C TYR A 36 10.07 8.95 -11.94
N SER A 37 10.69 8.25 -10.98
CA SER A 37 10.46 6.83 -10.72
C SER A 37 9.72 6.66 -9.39
N VAL A 38 8.59 5.95 -9.42
CA VAL A 38 7.77 5.68 -8.24
C VAL A 38 7.63 4.17 -8.07
N SER A 39 8.01 3.65 -6.91
CA SER A 39 7.84 2.23 -6.54
C SER A 39 6.63 2.03 -5.66
N VAL A 40 5.81 1.02 -5.98
CA VAL A 40 4.61 0.64 -5.23
C VAL A 40 4.89 -0.68 -4.52
N ILE A 41 4.76 -0.67 -3.19
CA ILE A 41 5.02 -1.81 -2.31
C ILE A 41 3.76 -2.10 -1.51
N VAL A 42 3.14 -3.25 -1.75
CA VAL A 42 1.94 -3.70 -1.04
C VAL A 42 2.12 -5.15 -0.61
N ASN A 43 1.47 -5.54 0.47
CA ASN A 43 1.47 -6.92 0.92
C ASN A 43 0.68 -7.79 -0.06
N ASP A 44 1.25 -8.93 -0.48
CA ASP A 44 0.67 -9.85 -1.47
C ASP A 44 0.20 -9.14 -2.75
N SER A 45 1.17 -8.58 -3.49
CA SER A 45 0.94 -7.74 -4.68
C SER A 45 0.17 -8.42 -5.81
N ASN A 46 0.04 -9.75 -5.79
CA ASN A 46 -0.69 -10.53 -6.78
C ASN A 46 -2.17 -10.76 -6.40
N ASN A 47 -2.59 -10.33 -5.22
CA ASN A 47 -3.99 -10.44 -4.81
C ASN A 47 -4.90 -9.57 -5.68
N ASP A 48 -6.05 -10.13 -6.09
CA ASP A 48 -7.01 -9.51 -7.00
C ASP A 48 -7.54 -8.15 -6.50
N ARG A 49 -7.52 -7.93 -5.19
CA ARG A 49 -7.90 -6.63 -4.57
C ARG A 49 -7.09 -5.45 -5.10
N TRP A 50 -5.87 -5.68 -5.56
CA TRP A 50 -4.99 -4.65 -6.06
C TRP A 50 -5.18 -4.31 -7.54
N ILE A 51 -5.97 -5.09 -8.29
CA ILE A 51 -6.12 -4.94 -9.75
C ILE A 51 -6.60 -3.54 -10.12
N ALA A 52 -7.72 -3.09 -9.54
CA ALA A 52 -8.30 -1.78 -9.86
C ALA A 52 -7.38 -0.63 -9.45
N MET A 53 -6.70 -0.75 -8.30
CA MET A 53 -5.72 0.24 -7.86
C MET A 53 -4.53 0.30 -8.80
N ARG A 54 -4.00 -0.85 -9.21
CA ARG A 54 -2.88 -0.94 -10.16
C ARG A 54 -3.21 -0.29 -11.49
N GLU A 55 -4.39 -0.57 -12.05
CA GLU A 55 -4.86 0.07 -13.29
C GLU A 55 -4.94 1.59 -13.14
N GLY A 56 -5.43 2.09 -12.00
CA GLY A 56 -5.48 3.52 -11.71
C GLY A 56 -4.10 4.16 -11.59
N LEU A 57 -3.16 3.50 -10.90
CA LEU A 57 -1.77 3.95 -10.77
C LEU A 57 -1.03 3.94 -12.11
N GLU A 58 -1.21 2.90 -12.94
CA GLU A 58 -0.63 2.80 -14.28
C GLU A 58 -1.16 3.91 -15.21
N GLN A 59 -2.45 4.23 -15.10
CA GLN A 59 -3.04 5.33 -15.87
C GLN A 59 -2.47 6.68 -15.42
N ALA A 60 -2.43 6.97 -14.12
CA ALA A 60 -1.86 8.20 -13.58
C ALA A 60 -0.38 8.36 -13.95
N ALA A 61 0.39 7.30 -13.84
CA ALA A 61 1.81 7.29 -14.20
C ALA A 61 2.02 7.62 -15.69
N LYS A 62 1.13 7.11 -16.56
CA LYS A 62 1.16 7.41 -17.98
C LYS A 62 0.78 8.86 -18.29
N ASP A 63 -0.21 9.40 -17.59
CA ASP A 63 -0.70 10.77 -17.81
C ASP A 63 0.35 11.81 -17.37
N ASP A 64 1.13 11.51 -16.32
CA ASP A 64 2.15 12.39 -15.75
C ASP A 64 3.59 12.03 -16.18
N ASP A 65 3.78 11.12 -17.14
CA ASP A 65 5.08 10.61 -17.62
C ASP A 65 6.00 10.09 -16.49
N ILE A 66 5.41 9.38 -15.52
CA ILE A 66 6.10 8.75 -14.40
C ILE A 66 6.46 7.31 -14.75
N GLN A 67 7.66 6.88 -14.37
CA GLN A 67 8.04 5.47 -14.41
C GLN A 67 7.50 4.78 -13.16
N LEU A 68 6.43 3.99 -13.30
CA LEU A 68 5.87 3.20 -12.22
C LEU A 68 6.55 1.83 -12.13
N ASN A 69 7.03 1.47 -10.94
CA ASN A 69 7.55 0.16 -10.61
C ASN A 69 6.62 -0.51 -9.58
N TYR A 70 5.75 -1.41 -10.03
CA TYR A 70 4.90 -2.20 -9.13
C TYR A 70 5.70 -3.41 -8.65
N VAL A 71 6.17 -3.35 -7.41
CA VAL A 71 7.08 -4.37 -6.85
C VAL A 71 6.31 -5.66 -6.58
N SER A 72 6.81 -6.77 -7.12
CA SER A 72 6.20 -8.09 -6.87
C SER A 72 6.58 -8.56 -5.47
N THR A 73 5.57 -8.76 -4.63
CA THR A 73 5.69 -9.24 -3.25
C THR A 73 4.79 -10.46 -3.03
N GLY A 74 5.18 -11.31 -2.09
CA GLY A 74 4.24 -12.25 -1.45
C GLY A 74 3.64 -11.64 -0.19
N VAL A 75 3.06 -12.49 0.66
CA VAL A 75 2.70 -12.11 2.03
C VAL A 75 3.99 -11.91 2.82
N PHE A 76 4.19 -10.74 3.38
CA PHE A 76 5.39 -10.43 4.18
C PHE A 76 5.44 -11.30 5.44
N ALA A 77 6.60 -11.91 5.67
CA ALA A 77 6.85 -12.70 6.88
C ALA A 77 7.15 -11.81 8.11
N SER A 78 7.65 -10.60 7.90
CA SER A 78 7.98 -9.64 8.96
C SER A 78 8.04 -8.20 8.42
N GLU A 79 8.02 -7.23 9.35
CA GLU A 79 8.25 -5.82 9.06
C GLU A 79 9.66 -5.56 8.50
N ASP A 80 10.64 -6.37 8.88
CA ASP A 80 12.01 -6.22 8.41
C ASP A 80 12.14 -6.54 6.91
N GLU A 81 11.33 -7.45 6.39
CA GLU A 81 11.27 -7.74 4.95
C GLU A 81 10.72 -6.54 4.17
N GLU A 82 9.66 -5.91 4.66
CA GLU A 82 9.11 -4.69 4.07
C GLU A 82 10.10 -3.53 4.12
N LYS A 83 10.75 -3.30 5.29
CA LYS A 83 11.79 -2.26 5.46
C LYS A 83 12.94 -2.44 4.47
N ALA A 84 13.47 -3.65 4.36
CA ALA A 84 14.56 -3.96 3.42
C ALA A 84 14.13 -3.72 1.95
N LEU A 85 12.86 -3.96 1.63
CA LEU A 85 12.32 -3.72 0.30
C LEU A 85 12.21 -2.22 0.01
N ILE A 86 11.72 -1.43 0.96
CA ILE A 86 11.65 0.03 0.85
C ILE A 86 13.05 0.62 0.66
N GLU A 87 14.02 0.24 1.52
CA GLU A 87 15.40 0.70 1.43
C GLU A 87 16.01 0.36 0.05
N ARG A 88 15.78 -0.84 -0.46
CA ARG A 88 16.25 -1.29 -1.76
C ARG A 88 15.69 -0.44 -2.91
N GLU A 89 14.39 -0.13 -2.90
CA GLU A 89 13.78 0.67 -3.96
C GLU A 89 14.30 2.11 -3.95
N VAL A 90 14.57 2.68 -2.76
CA VAL A 90 15.21 3.99 -2.61
C VAL A 90 16.65 3.95 -3.14
N GLU A 91 17.44 2.93 -2.79
CA GLU A 91 18.80 2.74 -3.30
C GLU A 91 18.85 2.56 -4.83
N ASN A 92 17.82 1.95 -5.39
CA ASN A 92 17.64 1.80 -6.85
C ASN A 92 17.24 3.09 -7.55
N GLY A 93 17.03 4.18 -6.81
CA GLY A 93 16.77 5.52 -7.33
C GLY A 93 15.30 5.86 -7.50
N ALA A 94 14.41 5.28 -6.70
CA ALA A 94 13.02 5.73 -6.63
C ALA A 94 12.96 7.18 -6.10
N ASP A 95 12.25 8.05 -6.82
CA ASP A 95 11.95 9.41 -6.40
C ASP A 95 10.71 9.46 -5.49
N GLY A 96 9.91 8.39 -5.47
CA GLY A 96 8.76 8.24 -4.59
C GLY A 96 8.45 6.79 -4.27
N ILE A 97 7.88 6.57 -3.08
CA ILE A 97 7.42 5.27 -2.58
C ILE A 97 5.95 5.36 -2.22
N ILE A 98 5.13 4.47 -2.77
CA ILE A 98 3.76 4.23 -2.34
C ILE A 98 3.77 2.90 -1.60
N VAL A 99 3.39 2.88 -0.32
CA VAL A 99 3.51 1.67 0.50
C VAL A 99 2.28 1.44 1.38
N GLN A 100 1.85 0.18 1.45
CA GLN A 100 0.89 -0.29 2.45
C GLN A 100 1.68 -0.90 3.62
N LEU A 101 1.70 -0.23 4.76
CA LEU A 101 2.48 -0.66 5.92
C LEU A 101 2.00 -1.99 6.49
N VAL A 102 2.91 -2.93 6.71
CA VAL A 102 2.66 -4.16 7.49
C VAL A 102 2.52 -3.83 8.98
N SER A 103 3.31 -2.86 9.47
CA SER A 103 3.23 -2.34 10.82
C SER A 103 3.22 -0.80 10.80
N SER A 104 2.20 -0.21 11.38
CA SER A 104 2.05 1.25 11.47
C SER A 104 3.05 1.91 12.44
N GLU A 105 3.63 1.15 13.34
CA GLU A 105 4.62 1.63 14.32
C GLU A 105 6.05 1.33 13.85
N ASP A 106 6.33 0.05 13.57
CA ASP A 106 7.70 -0.41 13.33
C ASP A 106 8.24 -0.02 11.95
N THR A 107 7.41 -0.09 10.90
CA THR A 107 7.85 0.24 9.55
C THR A 107 8.12 1.73 9.39
N TYR A 108 7.44 2.58 10.15
CA TYR A 108 7.67 4.03 10.12
C TYR A 108 9.13 4.42 10.34
N ALA A 109 9.86 3.69 11.19
CA ALA A 109 11.26 3.98 11.50
C ALA A 109 12.20 3.94 10.27
N VAL A 110 11.79 3.30 9.16
CA VAL A 110 12.57 3.33 7.91
C VAL A 110 12.53 4.70 7.25
N PHE A 111 11.40 5.42 7.35
CA PHE A 111 11.23 6.72 6.69
C PHE A 111 12.11 7.82 7.28
N GLU A 112 12.51 7.70 8.55
CA GLU A 112 13.47 8.63 9.17
C GLU A 112 14.87 8.56 8.54
N LYS A 113 15.19 7.44 7.88
CA LYS A 113 16.47 7.18 7.22
C LYS A 113 16.46 7.50 5.74
N ILE A 114 15.29 7.64 5.14
CA ILE A 114 15.13 7.95 3.72
C ILE A 114 15.44 9.42 3.48
N ASP A 115 16.15 9.71 2.38
CA ASP A 115 16.44 11.08 1.97
C ASP A 115 15.12 11.87 1.80
N SER A 116 15.06 13.07 2.35
CA SER A 116 13.88 13.94 2.31
C SER A 116 13.45 14.36 0.88
N SER A 117 14.25 14.06 -0.13
CA SER A 117 13.89 14.25 -1.54
C SER A 117 13.01 13.13 -2.09
N VAL A 118 12.90 11.98 -1.41
CA VAL A 118 12.02 10.88 -1.80
C VAL A 118 10.62 11.12 -1.21
N ALA A 119 9.62 11.23 -2.09
CA ALA A 119 8.24 11.39 -1.65
C ALA A 119 7.68 10.05 -1.10
N VAL A 120 6.98 10.10 0.03
CA VAL A 120 6.35 8.91 0.62
C VAL A 120 4.83 9.10 0.66
N MET A 121 4.11 8.08 0.18
CA MET A 121 2.66 7.97 0.30
C MET A 121 2.30 6.65 0.97
N LEU A 122 1.55 6.72 2.07
CA LEU A 122 1.00 5.57 2.76
C LEU A 122 -0.36 5.21 2.15
N LEU A 123 -0.60 3.91 2.02
CA LEU A 123 -1.79 3.36 1.40
C LEU A 123 -2.59 2.54 2.41
N GLU A 124 -3.92 2.76 2.47
CA GLU A 124 -4.90 2.06 3.32
C GLU A 124 -4.72 2.20 4.84
N THR A 125 -3.51 2.34 5.33
CA THR A 125 -3.21 2.50 6.76
C THR A 125 -2.24 3.64 6.97
N ASP A 126 -2.41 4.37 8.06
CA ASP A 126 -1.53 5.44 8.49
C ASP A 126 -0.41 4.90 9.40
N ALA A 127 0.63 5.71 9.62
CA ALA A 127 1.62 5.47 10.65
C ALA A 127 1.14 6.04 12.00
N VAL A 128 1.68 5.50 13.10
CA VAL A 128 1.36 6.00 14.44
C VAL A 128 2.05 7.34 14.73
N SER A 129 3.18 7.61 14.08
CA SER A 129 3.99 8.81 14.27
C SER A 129 3.76 9.84 13.16
N GLU A 130 3.75 11.12 13.51
CA GLU A 130 3.72 12.22 12.54
C GLU A 130 5.03 12.26 11.73
N GLY A 131 4.92 12.39 10.40
CA GLY A 131 6.04 12.43 9.48
C GLY A 131 5.73 13.20 8.20
N VAL A 132 6.74 13.32 7.33
CA VAL A 132 6.60 13.98 6.02
C VAL A 132 6.17 12.92 5.00
N TYR A 133 4.91 12.55 5.02
CA TYR A 133 4.30 11.62 4.08
C TYR A 133 2.85 12.02 3.80
N SER A 134 2.30 11.51 2.72
CA SER A 134 0.87 11.62 2.41
C SER A 134 0.18 10.30 2.73
N VAL A 135 -1.11 10.34 3.06
CA VAL A 135 -1.90 9.13 3.33
C VAL A 135 -3.11 9.09 2.40
N THR A 136 -3.33 7.94 1.80
CA THR A 136 -4.58 7.63 1.08
C THR A 136 -5.18 6.39 1.71
N ALA A 137 -6.24 6.57 2.50
CA ALA A 137 -6.91 5.51 3.22
C ALA A 137 -8.42 5.76 3.27
N PRO A 138 -9.24 4.70 3.38
CA PRO A 138 -10.65 4.85 3.71
C PRO A 138 -10.81 5.34 5.16
N ASP A 139 -12.00 5.82 5.50
CA ASP A 139 -12.35 6.09 6.89
C ASP A 139 -12.57 4.77 7.64
N ASN A 140 -11.49 4.30 8.29
CA ASN A 140 -11.48 3.01 8.98
C ASN A 140 -12.35 3.00 10.25
N LEU A 141 -12.52 4.16 10.91
CA LEU A 141 -13.44 4.27 12.04
C LEU A 141 -14.88 4.08 11.55
N TRP A 142 -15.26 4.77 10.48
CA TRP A 142 -16.59 4.63 9.90
C TRP A 142 -16.86 3.21 9.37
N ILE A 143 -15.87 2.53 8.77
CA ILE A 143 -16.03 1.13 8.34
C ILE A 143 -16.37 0.24 9.54
N GLY A 144 -15.63 0.36 10.64
CA GLY A 144 -15.91 -0.41 11.86
C GLY A 144 -17.30 -0.11 12.43
N GLU A 145 -17.68 1.17 12.47
CA GLU A 145 -19.02 1.59 12.90
C GLU A 145 -20.12 0.99 12.01
N ALA A 146 -19.95 1.06 10.68
CA ALA A 146 -20.92 0.54 9.72
C ALA A 146 -21.11 -0.98 9.85
N LEU A 147 -20.02 -1.74 10.08
CA LEU A 147 -20.09 -3.18 10.31
C LEU A 147 -20.90 -3.51 11.56
N ALA A 148 -20.63 -2.86 12.68
CA ALA A 148 -21.37 -3.09 13.91
C ALA A 148 -22.84 -2.65 13.78
N GLN A 149 -23.10 -1.48 13.18
CA GLN A 149 -24.47 -0.99 12.93
C GLN A 149 -25.28 -1.96 12.07
N THR A 150 -24.67 -2.57 11.05
CA THR A 150 -25.34 -3.58 10.21
C THR A 150 -25.80 -4.77 11.05
N VAL A 151 -24.92 -5.28 11.93
CA VAL A 151 -25.28 -6.39 12.84
C VAL A 151 -26.39 -5.98 13.82
N LEU A 152 -26.29 -4.78 14.40
CA LEU A 152 -27.33 -4.26 15.30
C LEU A 152 -28.68 -4.12 14.59
N GLN A 153 -28.70 -3.64 13.35
CA GLN A 153 -29.92 -3.47 12.56
C GLN A 153 -30.56 -4.80 12.14
N ASP A 154 -29.73 -5.77 11.71
CA ASP A 154 -30.22 -7.06 11.20
C ASP A 154 -30.79 -7.95 12.30
N TYR A 155 -30.24 -7.89 13.52
CA TYR A 155 -30.63 -8.78 14.62
C TYR A 155 -31.46 -8.08 15.70
N GLY A 156 -31.36 -6.76 15.87
CA GLY A 156 -32.12 -5.98 16.86
C GLY A 156 -32.05 -6.59 18.26
N ASP A 157 -33.21 -6.70 18.91
CA ASP A 157 -33.31 -7.23 20.28
C ASP A 157 -32.83 -8.69 20.39
N SER A 158 -32.84 -9.45 19.29
CA SER A 158 -32.38 -10.85 19.27
C SER A 158 -30.86 -11.00 19.34
N LEU A 159 -30.11 -9.91 19.17
CA LEU A 159 -28.65 -9.92 19.19
C LEU A 159 -28.08 -10.34 20.56
N SER A 160 -28.79 -10.01 21.65
CA SER A 160 -28.40 -10.39 23.02
C SER A 160 -28.34 -11.92 23.22
N GLU A 161 -29.02 -12.70 22.37
CA GLU A 161 -29.04 -14.18 22.42
C GLU A 161 -27.98 -14.79 21.48
N LYS A 162 -27.25 -13.98 20.71
CA LYS A 162 -26.29 -14.41 19.70
C LYS A 162 -24.86 -14.35 20.22
N LYS A 163 -24.09 -15.34 19.83
CA LYS A 163 -22.65 -15.36 20.03
C LYS A 163 -21.95 -14.73 18.84
N ILE A 164 -21.12 -13.72 19.11
CA ILE A 164 -20.39 -12.98 18.08
C ILE A 164 -18.90 -13.32 18.16
N GLY A 165 -18.32 -13.67 17.01
CA GLY A 165 -16.87 -13.74 16.80
C GLY A 165 -16.41 -12.60 15.91
N ILE A 166 -15.17 -12.15 16.07
CA ILE A 166 -14.56 -11.12 15.21
C ILE A 166 -13.28 -11.69 14.61
N LEU A 167 -13.14 -11.54 13.30
CA LEU A 167 -11.92 -11.83 12.55
C LEU A 167 -11.28 -10.51 12.12
N SER A 168 -10.21 -10.11 12.82
CA SER A 168 -9.76 -8.72 12.82
C SER A 168 -8.52 -8.43 11.99
N GLY A 169 -7.91 -9.43 11.36
CA GLY A 169 -6.71 -9.23 10.53
C GLY A 169 -5.47 -8.78 11.32
N ASN A 170 -4.55 -8.12 10.62
CA ASN A 170 -3.27 -7.69 11.20
C ASN A 170 -3.42 -6.47 12.12
N GLN A 171 -3.36 -6.68 13.40
CA GLN A 171 -3.49 -5.64 14.42
C GLN A 171 -2.25 -4.74 14.59
N ASN A 172 -1.16 -4.99 13.86
CA ASN A 172 -0.04 -4.03 13.77
C ASN A 172 -0.38 -2.86 12.83
N GLN A 173 -1.46 -2.97 12.05
CA GLN A 173 -1.95 -1.89 11.19
C GLN A 173 -2.96 -1.01 11.91
N LEU A 174 -2.73 0.31 11.91
CA LEU A 174 -3.65 1.30 12.53
C LEU A 174 -5.07 1.20 11.95
N SER A 175 -5.20 0.92 10.66
CA SER A 175 -6.50 0.70 10.00
C SER A 175 -7.31 -0.42 10.64
N MET A 176 -6.67 -1.55 10.95
CA MET A 176 -7.34 -2.69 11.58
C MET A 176 -7.64 -2.44 13.06
N GLN A 177 -6.75 -1.72 13.76
CA GLN A 177 -7.01 -1.27 15.15
C GLN A 177 -8.23 -0.34 15.20
N GLN A 178 -8.33 0.61 14.28
CA GLN A 178 -9.46 1.55 14.19
C GLN A 178 -10.78 0.83 13.91
N ARG A 179 -10.80 -0.10 12.93
CA ARG A 179 -12.00 -0.90 12.63
C ARG A 179 -12.44 -1.73 13.83
N LEU A 180 -11.51 -2.46 14.46
CA LEU A 180 -11.80 -3.28 15.64
C LEU A 180 -12.28 -2.42 16.80
N GLY A 181 -11.62 -1.30 17.06
CA GLY A 181 -12.00 -0.37 18.13
C GLY A 181 -13.42 0.16 17.96
N SER A 182 -13.80 0.55 16.74
CA SER A 182 -15.15 1.03 16.44
C SER A 182 -16.22 -0.05 16.58
N VAL A 183 -15.95 -1.28 16.10
CA VAL A 183 -16.86 -2.43 16.26
C VAL A 183 -17.08 -2.72 17.74
N LYS A 184 -15.98 -2.85 18.51
CA LYS A 184 -16.06 -3.14 19.94
C LYS A 184 -16.85 -2.09 20.70
N LYS A 185 -16.56 -0.80 20.44
CA LYS A 185 -17.24 0.31 21.10
C LYS A 185 -18.75 0.26 20.91
N LEU A 186 -19.23 0.06 19.67
CA LEU A 186 -20.67 0.00 19.42
C LEU A 186 -21.33 -1.24 20.04
N LEU A 187 -20.66 -2.39 20.05
CA LEU A 187 -21.18 -3.58 20.73
C LEU A 187 -21.22 -3.39 22.26
N GLU A 188 -20.19 -2.78 22.84
CA GLU A 188 -20.13 -2.46 24.27
C GLU A 188 -21.24 -1.48 24.69
N ASP A 189 -21.58 -0.48 23.87
CA ASP A 189 -22.66 0.46 24.12
C ASP A 189 -24.05 -0.25 24.24
N GLU A 190 -24.20 -1.41 23.59
CA GLU A 190 -25.39 -2.28 23.66
C GLU A 190 -25.22 -3.44 24.68
N ASN A 191 -24.16 -3.42 25.50
CA ASN A 191 -23.82 -4.46 26.48
C ASN A 191 -23.58 -5.85 25.84
N ILE A 192 -23.01 -5.88 24.63
CA ILE A 192 -22.67 -7.08 23.88
C ILE A 192 -21.16 -7.23 23.86
N GLU A 193 -20.67 -8.39 24.27
CA GLU A 193 -19.25 -8.74 24.21
C GLU A 193 -19.02 -9.86 23.18
N PRO A 194 -18.04 -9.71 22.27
CA PRO A 194 -17.64 -10.82 21.40
C PRO A 194 -17.14 -11.99 22.24
N VAL A 195 -17.55 -13.21 21.88
CA VAL A 195 -17.11 -14.43 22.55
C VAL A 195 -15.61 -14.65 22.33
N TRP A 196 -15.13 -14.29 21.14
CA TRP A 196 -13.72 -14.30 20.81
C TRP A 196 -13.37 -13.31 19.69
N ILE A 197 -12.10 -12.91 19.64
CA ILE A 197 -11.50 -12.11 18.58
C ILE A 197 -10.26 -12.84 18.12
N LEU A 198 -10.19 -13.18 16.82
CA LEU A 198 -9.01 -13.74 16.19
C LEU A 198 -8.32 -12.67 15.35
N SER A 199 -7.01 -12.59 15.48
CA SER A 199 -6.15 -11.66 14.76
C SER A 199 -5.04 -12.42 14.07
N GLY A 200 -4.70 -12.04 12.83
CA GLY A 200 -3.64 -12.71 12.11
C GLY A 200 -3.79 -12.58 10.59
N GLN A 201 -3.01 -13.34 9.86
CA GLN A 201 -2.99 -13.36 8.39
C GLN A 201 -2.73 -14.77 7.85
N GLY A 202 -3.22 -15.00 6.63
CA GLY A 202 -2.90 -16.19 5.84
C GLY A 202 -3.40 -17.52 6.43
N GLU A 203 -2.69 -18.60 6.12
CA GLU A 203 -3.10 -19.98 6.46
C GLU A 203 -3.24 -20.24 7.97
N ASN A 204 -2.45 -19.56 8.79
CA ASN A 204 -2.55 -19.68 10.24
C ASN A 204 -3.92 -19.21 10.73
N LEU A 205 -4.41 -18.07 10.22
CA LEU A 205 -5.71 -17.53 10.60
C LEU A 205 -6.86 -18.47 10.22
N SER A 206 -6.79 -19.12 9.04
CA SER A 206 -7.78 -20.11 8.61
C SER A 206 -7.82 -21.32 9.56
N SER A 207 -6.68 -21.86 9.91
CA SER A 207 -6.60 -23.02 10.82
C SER A 207 -7.05 -22.71 12.25
N GLU A 208 -6.74 -21.49 12.73
CA GLU A 208 -7.20 -21.00 14.02
C GLU A 208 -8.72 -20.77 14.03
N LEU A 209 -9.28 -20.19 12.95
CA LEU A 209 -10.72 -19.99 12.80
C LEU A 209 -11.48 -21.32 12.84
N VAL A 210 -11.01 -22.33 12.09
CA VAL A 210 -11.62 -23.67 12.09
C VAL A 210 -11.60 -24.27 13.49
N THR A 211 -10.46 -24.21 14.18
CA THR A 211 -10.32 -24.74 15.53
C THR A 211 -11.21 -23.98 16.51
N LYS A 212 -11.19 -22.65 16.45
CA LYS A 212 -11.98 -21.80 17.37
C LYS A 212 -13.46 -21.99 17.19
N GLN A 213 -13.94 -22.08 15.95
CA GLN A 213 -15.35 -22.35 15.65
C GLN A 213 -15.80 -23.74 16.08
N ALA A 214 -14.92 -24.75 16.05
CA ALA A 214 -15.21 -26.07 16.54
C ALA A 214 -15.32 -26.11 18.09
N ASP A 215 -14.43 -25.41 18.78
CA ASP A 215 -14.36 -25.39 20.24
C ASP A 215 -15.43 -24.45 20.85
N GLU A 216 -15.65 -23.31 20.25
CA GLU A 216 -16.51 -22.23 20.75
C GLU A 216 -17.28 -21.58 19.60
N PRO A 217 -18.34 -22.26 19.09
CA PRO A 217 -19.08 -21.79 17.92
C PRO A 217 -19.79 -20.48 18.14
N VAL A 218 -19.80 -19.64 17.10
CA VAL A 218 -20.52 -18.36 17.07
C VAL A 218 -21.65 -18.39 16.04
N ASP A 219 -22.69 -17.57 16.27
CA ASP A 219 -23.82 -17.42 15.37
C ASP A 219 -23.53 -16.35 14.30
N ILE A 220 -22.68 -15.37 14.65
CA ILE A 220 -22.33 -14.22 13.81
C ILE A 220 -20.80 -14.08 13.80
N LEU A 221 -20.23 -13.97 12.62
CA LEU A 221 -18.83 -13.68 12.41
C LEU A 221 -18.68 -12.32 11.73
N ILE A 222 -18.05 -11.36 12.40
CA ILE A 222 -17.72 -10.05 11.84
C ILE A 222 -16.29 -10.10 11.31
N THR A 223 -16.12 -9.83 10.02
CA THR A 223 -14.80 -9.77 9.37
C THR A 223 -14.44 -8.30 9.09
N LEU A 224 -13.23 -7.89 9.42
CA LEU A 224 -12.84 -6.48 9.33
C LEU A 224 -12.17 -6.10 8.00
N GLY A 225 -11.90 -7.05 7.13
CA GLY A 225 -11.26 -6.83 5.84
C GLY A 225 -11.57 -7.89 4.80
N ASN A 226 -11.08 -7.68 3.57
CA ASN A 226 -11.33 -8.61 2.47
C ASN A 226 -10.67 -9.96 2.69
N ALA A 227 -9.41 -9.98 3.12
CA ALA A 227 -8.66 -11.22 3.38
C ALA A 227 -9.32 -12.06 4.50
N GLU A 228 -9.81 -11.39 5.54
CA GLU A 228 -10.55 -12.02 6.64
C GLU A 228 -11.89 -12.57 6.15
N THR A 229 -12.56 -11.86 5.24
CA THR A 229 -13.83 -12.32 4.64
C THR A 229 -13.60 -13.54 3.75
N GLU A 230 -12.59 -13.52 2.90
CA GLU A 230 -12.20 -14.66 2.07
C GLU A 230 -11.85 -15.88 2.95
N THR A 231 -11.02 -15.68 3.99
CA THR A 231 -10.67 -16.72 4.96
C THR A 231 -11.91 -17.32 5.62
N ALA A 232 -12.87 -16.48 6.02
CA ALA A 232 -14.11 -16.93 6.64
C ALA A 232 -14.97 -17.74 5.66
N VAL A 233 -15.16 -17.26 4.44
CA VAL A 233 -15.98 -17.93 3.42
C VAL A 233 -15.37 -19.29 3.04
N ASP A 234 -14.07 -19.37 2.83
CA ASP A 234 -13.38 -20.62 2.50
C ASP A 234 -13.44 -21.63 3.65
N SER A 235 -13.38 -21.12 4.89
CA SER A 235 -13.46 -21.97 6.08
C SER A 235 -14.87 -22.50 6.34
N ILE A 236 -15.92 -21.74 6.04
CA ILE A 236 -17.33 -22.15 6.20
C ILE A 236 -17.62 -23.42 5.39
N SER A 237 -17.05 -23.54 4.19
CA SER A 237 -17.19 -24.75 3.38
C SER A 237 -16.67 -26.02 4.08
N SER A 238 -15.73 -25.86 5.03
CA SER A 238 -15.17 -26.95 5.83
C SER A 238 -16.07 -27.37 7.00
N PHE A 239 -17.03 -26.54 7.40
CA PHE A 239 -17.99 -26.84 8.49
C PHE A 239 -19.30 -27.46 7.97
N ALA A 240 -19.55 -27.39 6.67
CA ALA A 240 -20.82 -27.85 6.05
C ALA A 240 -20.84 -29.34 5.65
N ILE A 241 -19.91 -30.16 6.18
CA ILE A 241 -19.81 -31.60 5.91
C ILE A 241 -20.30 -32.40 7.11
#